data_60f1ba98a54f3a78115686645e09f6d5
#
_entry.id   60f1ba98a54f3a78115686645e09f6d5
#
_cell.length_a   1.000
_cell.length_b   1.000
_cell.length_c   1.000
_cell.angle_alpha   90.00
_cell.angle_beta   90.00
_cell.angle_gamma   90.00
#
_symmetry.space_group_name_H-M   'P 1'
#
loop_
_entity.id
_entity.type
_entity.pdbx_description
1 polymer ?
#
loop_
_entity_poly.entity_id
_entity_poly.type
_entity_poly.pdbx_seq_one_letter_code
_entity_poly.pdbx_strand_id
1 'polypeptide(L)'
;GSLLIALLALALDFVLGFVEKRMHRRSAKAKKTNRVLGGAALLACAALVIGMLVPAGTGDTIHIATKPMTEQYVLGEMLDILIEQDTDLNVELTQGVGGGTSNIQPAMESGEFDLYPEYTGTAWNMVLGEDGLYTEALFDQLQQAYQDGCDMEWAGMYGFNNTYGLVVRREIAEQYDLHTCSDLAAVADRLVFGAEYDFFEREDGYDALCETYGLHFR
;
A
#
# COMPACT_ATOMS: atom_id res chain seq x y z
N GLY A 1 14.31 -4.38 -1.48
CA GLY A 1 14.47 -5.08 -0.20
C GLY A 1 14.90 -6.55 -0.32
N SER A 2 14.30 -7.37 -1.17
CA SER A 2 14.50 -8.83 -1.24
C SER A 2 15.92 -9.28 -1.64
N LEU A 3 16.58 -8.55 -2.53
CA LEU A 3 17.96 -8.88 -2.95
C LEU A 3 18.96 -8.66 -1.81
N LEU A 4 18.79 -7.63 -1.02
CA LEU A 4 19.64 -7.31 0.13
C LEU A 4 19.51 -8.38 1.23
N ILE A 5 18.28 -8.83 1.50
CA ILE A 5 17.99 -9.89 2.46
C ILE A 5 18.59 -11.22 2.01
N ALA A 6 18.49 -11.55 0.72
CA ALA A 6 19.11 -12.75 0.15
C ALA A 6 20.63 -12.72 0.24
N LEU A 7 21.27 -11.58 -0.06
CA LEU A 7 22.72 -11.40 0.08
C LEU A 7 23.17 -11.50 1.54
N LEU A 8 22.39 -10.95 2.46
CA LEU A 8 22.67 -11.03 3.90
C LEU A 8 22.57 -12.45 4.41
N ALA A 9 21.54 -13.20 3.99
CA ALA A 9 21.37 -14.61 4.33
C ALA A 9 22.55 -15.47 3.82
N LEU A 10 22.97 -15.26 2.57
CA LEU A 10 24.14 -15.93 1.98
C LEU A 10 25.45 -15.57 2.70
N ALA A 11 25.63 -14.31 3.10
CA ALA A 11 26.81 -13.89 3.85
C ALA A 11 26.85 -14.51 5.25
N LEU A 12 25.71 -14.57 5.94
CA LEU A 12 25.57 -15.24 7.24
C LEU A 12 25.86 -16.73 7.15
N ASP A 13 25.32 -17.41 6.14
CA ASP A 13 25.54 -18.85 5.92
C ASP A 13 27.02 -19.16 5.61
N PHE A 14 27.66 -18.31 4.79
CA PHE A 14 29.10 -18.42 4.51
C PHE A 14 29.96 -18.21 5.77
N VAL A 15 29.63 -17.22 6.61
CA VAL A 15 30.36 -16.94 7.87
C VAL A 15 30.16 -18.08 8.86
N LEU A 16 28.94 -18.60 9.02
CA LEU A 16 28.63 -19.72 9.90
C LEU A 16 29.33 -21.00 9.44
N GLY A 17 29.29 -21.33 8.15
CA GLY A 17 29.97 -22.48 7.57
C GLY A 17 31.50 -22.39 7.69
N PHE A 18 32.07 -21.18 7.58
CA PHE A 18 33.49 -20.95 7.81
C PHE A 18 33.89 -21.16 9.27
N VAL A 19 33.09 -20.63 10.20
CA VAL A 19 33.29 -20.81 11.66
C VAL A 19 33.18 -22.27 12.04
N GLU A 20 32.17 -22.98 11.56
CA GLU A 20 31.96 -24.40 11.80
C GLU A 20 33.16 -25.27 11.30
N LYS A 21 33.58 -25.07 10.05
CA LYS A 21 34.75 -25.77 9.46
C LYS A 21 36.03 -25.51 10.26
N ARG A 22 36.17 -24.35 10.87
CA ARG A 22 37.34 -23.96 11.63
C ARG A 22 37.27 -24.45 13.08
N MET A 23 36.08 -24.54 13.68
CA MET A 23 35.90 -25.12 15.03
C MET A 23 36.25 -26.61 15.13
N HIS A 24 36.09 -27.35 14.04
CA HIS A 24 36.46 -28.77 13.97
C HIS A 24 37.98 -29.06 13.91
N ARG A 25 38.82 -28.02 13.75
CA ARG A 25 40.29 -28.20 13.75
C ARG A 25 40.83 -28.16 15.20
N ARG A 26 41.18 -29.34 15.72
CA ARG A 26 41.76 -29.56 17.08
C ARG A 26 43.25 -29.21 17.12
N SER A 27 43.62 -27.94 17.24
CA SER A 27 44.98 -27.50 17.55
C SER A 27 44.98 -26.44 18.63
N ALA A 28 45.91 -26.52 19.61
CA ALA A 28 45.99 -25.64 20.77
C ALA A 28 46.25 -24.14 20.35
N LYS A 29 47.00 -23.91 19.28
CA LYS A 29 47.25 -22.57 18.70
C LYS A 29 46.02 -22.00 17.99
N ALA A 30 45.14 -22.84 17.44
CA ALA A 30 43.90 -22.46 16.80
C ALA A 30 42.83 -21.96 17.80
N LYS A 31 42.90 -22.40 19.06
CA LYS A 31 41.88 -22.07 20.09
C LYS A 31 41.83 -20.57 20.47
N LYS A 32 43.02 -19.91 20.49
CA LYS A 32 43.07 -18.44 20.79
C LYS A 32 42.63 -17.61 19.59
N THR A 33 43.05 -17.98 18.36
CA THR A 33 42.64 -17.29 17.11
C THR A 33 41.15 -17.48 16.80
N ASN A 34 40.59 -18.67 17.10
CA ASN A 34 39.16 -18.95 16.89
C ASN A 34 38.27 -18.19 17.87
N ARG A 35 38.71 -17.92 19.11
CA ARG A 35 37.98 -17.06 20.06
C ARG A 35 37.94 -15.61 19.58
N VAL A 36 39.05 -15.09 19.04
CA VAL A 36 39.10 -13.73 18.49
C VAL A 36 38.25 -13.60 17.22
N LEU A 37 38.31 -14.57 16.31
CA LEU A 37 37.50 -14.60 15.09
C LEU A 37 35.99 -14.76 15.38
N GLY A 38 35.63 -15.64 16.33
CA GLY A 38 34.24 -15.80 16.78
C GLY A 38 33.70 -14.54 17.44
N GLY A 39 34.52 -13.87 18.26
CA GLY A 39 34.16 -12.58 18.86
C GLY A 39 33.99 -11.46 17.81
N ALA A 40 34.87 -11.39 16.81
CA ALA A 40 34.78 -10.43 15.71
C ALA A 40 33.55 -10.68 14.80
N ALA A 41 33.22 -11.94 14.54
CA ALA A 41 32.02 -12.30 13.77
C ALA A 41 30.73 -11.95 14.54
N LEU A 42 30.69 -12.22 15.86
CA LEU A 42 29.57 -11.82 16.71
C LEU A 42 29.40 -10.30 16.80
N LEU A 43 30.50 -9.55 16.90
CA LEU A 43 30.45 -8.10 16.88
C LEU A 43 30.00 -7.52 15.53
N ALA A 44 30.42 -8.14 14.43
CA ALA A 44 29.98 -7.74 13.08
C ALA A 44 28.48 -8.04 12.88
N CYS A 45 27.99 -9.19 13.34
CA CYS A 45 26.55 -9.51 13.31
C CYS A 45 25.74 -8.58 14.23
N ALA A 46 26.26 -8.26 15.43
CA ALA A 46 25.60 -7.31 16.32
C ALA A 46 25.57 -5.90 15.74
N ALA A 47 26.65 -5.44 15.09
CA ALA A 47 26.69 -4.15 14.41
C ALA A 47 25.72 -4.07 13.21
N LEU A 48 25.57 -5.17 12.45
CA LEU A 48 24.59 -5.28 11.37
C LEU A 48 23.15 -5.24 11.90
N VAL A 49 22.87 -5.96 12.99
CA VAL A 49 21.54 -5.95 13.65
C VAL A 49 21.25 -4.58 14.26
N ILE A 50 22.22 -3.94 14.88
CA ILE A 50 22.07 -2.57 15.43
C ILE A 50 21.89 -1.57 14.27
N GLY A 51 22.62 -1.71 13.16
CA GLY A 51 22.44 -0.88 11.96
C GLY A 51 21.09 -1.05 11.28
N MET A 52 20.41 -2.19 11.46
CA MET A 52 19.03 -2.42 11.02
C MET A 52 17.97 -1.90 12.00
N LEU A 53 18.33 -1.79 13.29
CA LEU A 53 17.46 -1.28 14.35
C LEU A 53 17.60 0.23 14.56
N VAL A 54 18.65 0.84 14.04
CA VAL A 54 18.78 2.30 14.01
C VAL A 54 18.01 2.80 12.78
N PRO A 55 16.91 3.53 12.94
CA PRO A 55 16.24 4.14 11.81
C PRO A 55 17.26 5.00 11.05
N ALA A 56 17.37 4.78 9.75
CA ALA A 56 18.19 5.63 8.90
C ALA A 56 17.55 7.03 8.92
N GLY A 57 18.23 8.00 9.55
CA GLY A 57 17.87 9.41 9.55
C GLY A 57 16.60 9.73 10.34
N THR A 58 16.77 10.03 11.63
CA THR A 58 15.72 10.71 12.39
C THR A 58 15.68 12.16 11.94
N GLY A 59 14.63 12.52 11.23
CA GLY A 59 14.17 13.91 11.40
C GLY A 59 13.98 14.61 10.10
N ASP A 60 14.04 14.38 8.95
CA ASP A 60 13.65 15.27 7.85
C ASP A 60 13.15 14.51 6.60
N THR A 61 12.64 13.30 6.76
CA THR A 61 12.13 12.50 5.64
C THR A 61 10.65 12.18 5.86
N ILE A 62 9.83 12.49 4.87
CA ILE A 62 8.41 12.14 4.80
C ILE A 62 8.25 10.88 3.95
N HIS A 63 7.66 9.85 4.52
CA HIS A 63 7.39 8.59 3.83
C HIS A 63 5.99 8.63 3.22
N ILE A 64 5.91 8.62 1.89
CA ILE A 64 4.63 8.65 1.16
C ILE A 64 4.34 7.27 0.58
N ALA A 65 3.11 6.77 0.78
CA ALA A 65 2.62 5.58 0.12
C ALA A 65 1.64 5.91 -1.00
N THR A 66 1.58 5.08 -2.05
CA THR A 66 0.52 5.15 -3.06
C THR A 66 -0.07 3.78 -3.33
N LYS A 67 -1.35 3.75 -3.70
CA LYS A 67 -2.04 2.54 -4.17
C LYS A 67 -1.55 2.17 -5.59
N PRO A 68 -1.75 0.92 -6.06
CA PRO A 68 -1.25 0.45 -7.36
C PRO A 68 -2.12 0.92 -8.53
N MET A 69 -2.34 2.24 -8.66
CA MET A 69 -3.14 2.87 -9.72
C MET A 69 -2.40 4.05 -10.32
N THR A 70 -2.52 4.27 -11.63
CA THR A 70 -1.82 5.34 -12.34
C THR A 70 -2.08 6.73 -11.74
N GLU A 71 -3.32 7.03 -11.37
CA GLU A 71 -3.68 8.28 -10.70
C GLU A 71 -2.90 8.49 -9.42
N GLN A 72 -2.82 7.44 -8.60
CA GLN A 72 -2.10 7.46 -7.33
C GLN A 72 -0.58 7.69 -7.51
N TYR A 73 0.01 7.12 -8.56
CA TYR A 73 1.41 7.37 -8.90
C TYR A 73 1.64 8.83 -9.24
N VAL A 74 0.74 9.43 -10.03
CA VAL A 74 0.82 10.86 -10.37
C VAL A 74 0.67 11.72 -9.12
N LEU A 75 -0.29 11.42 -8.25
CA LEU A 75 -0.50 12.15 -7.00
C LEU A 75 0.72 12.02 -6.06
N GLY A 76 1.30 10.83 -5.94
CA GLY A 76 2.51 10.60 -5.15
C GLY A 76 3.69 11.44 -5.64
N GLU A 77 3.97 11.44 -6.95
CA GLU A 77 5.04 12.27 -7.55
C GLU A 77 4.77 13.77 -7.39
N MET A 78 3.50 14.20 -7.47
CA MET A 78 3.15 15.61 -7.24
C MET A 78 3.41 16.02 -5.80
N LEU A 79 3.06 15.18 -4.82
CA LEU A 79 3.32 15.44 -3.40
C LEU A 79 4.82 15.48 -3.11
N ASP A 80 5.59 14.53 -3.66
CA ASP A 80 7.05 14.49 -3.56
C ASP A 80 7.66 15.81 -4.04
N ILE A 81 7.36 16.22 -5.28
CA ILE A 81 7.85 17.47 -5.87
C ILE A 81 7.46 18.68 -5.04
N LEU A 82 6.21 18.77 -4.58
CA LEU A 82 5.72 19.93 -3.84
C LEU A 82 6.36 20.03 -2.45
N ILE A 83 6.51 18.92 -1.75
CA ILE A 83 7.14 18.89 -0.42
C ILE A 83 8.60 19.28 -0.54
N GLU A 84 9.36 18.71 -1.48
CA GLU A 84 10.78 19.02 -1.66
C GLU A 84 11.03 20.45 -2.20
N GLN A 85 10.08 21.02 -2.97
CA GLN A 85 10.20 22.41 -3.45
C GLN A 85 9.90 23.46 -2.39
N ASP A 86 8.92 23.20 -1.53
CA ASP A 86 8.38 24.20 -0.60
C ASP A 86 8.91 24.03 0.83
N THR A 87 9.69 22.95 1.10
CA THR A 87 10.26 22.65 2.42
C THR A 87 11.71 22.16 2.30
N ASP A 88 12.39 22.06 3.43
CA ASP A 88 13.73 21.43 3.53
C ASP A 88 13.62 19.92 3.86
N LEU A 89 12.44 19.31 3.71
CA LEU A 89 12.21 17.88 3.97
C LEU A 89 12.59 17.04 2.75
N ASN A 90 13.07 15.82 3.01
CA ASN A 90 13.25 14.82 1.97
C ASN A 90 11.97 13.98 1.86
N VAL A 91 11.72 13.38 0.70
CA VAL A 91 10.61 12.47 0.49
C VAL A 91 11.12 11.07 0.13
N GLU A 92 10.56 10.06 0.75
CA GLU A 92 10.71 8.67 0.35
C GLU A 92 9.35 8.15 -0.14
N LEU A 93 9.21 8.05 -1.48
CA LEU A 93 7.98 7.65 -2.13
C LEU A 93 7.95 6.14 -2.40
N THR A 94 7.04 5.42 -1.72
CA THR A 94 6.74 4.01 -1.96
C THR A 94 5.52 3.88 -2.85
N GLN A 95 5.74 3.58 -4.13
CA GLN A 95 4.67 3.46 -5.10
C GLN A 95 4.08 2.05 -5.17
N GLY A 96 2.75 1.98 -5.34
CA GLY A 96 2.05 0.76 -5.70
C GLY A 96 1.96 -0.28 -4.59
N VAL A 97 1.68 0.14 -3.37
CA VAL A 97 1.47 -0.77 -2.24
C VAL A 97 0.29 -1.70 -2.55
N GLY A 98 0.58 -2.99 -2.73
CA GLY A 98 -0.43 -4.01 -3.00
C GLY A 98 -1.45 -4.09 -1.87
N GLY A 99 -2.71 -4.38 -2.21
CA GLY A 99 -3.81 -4.37 -1.24
C GLY A 99 -4.36 -2.97 -0.92
N GLY A 100 -3.73 -1.90 -1.45
CA GLY A 100 -4.22 -0.53 -1.33
C GLY A 100 -4.48 -0.12 0.12
N THR A 101 -5.66 0.44 0.38
CA THR A 101 -6.08 0.93 1.72
C THR A 101 -5.91 -0.11 2.81
N SER A 102 -6.25 -1.38 2.55
CA SER A 102 -6.18 -2.45 3.55
C SER A 102 -4.76 -2.71 4.08
N ASN A 103 -3.73 -2.36 3.30
CA ASN A 103 -2.33 -2.48 3.73
C ASN A 103 -1.72 -1.13 4.11
N ILE A 104 -2.12 -0.03 3.45
CA ILE A 104 -1.57 1.30 3.74
C ILE A 104 -2.09 1.82 5.08
N GLN A 105 -3.38 1.68 5.38
CA GLN A 105 -3.96 2.22 6.60
C GLN A 105 -3.30 1.67 7.88
N PRO A 106 -3.10 0.35 8.06
CA PRO A 106 -2.35 -0.16 9.21
C PRO A 106 -0.89 0.28 9.25
N ALA A 107 -0.26 0.48 8.09
CA ALA A 107 1.11 0.96 8.00
C ALA A 107 1.23 2.44 8.41
N MET A 108 0.24 3.28 8.08
CA MET A 108 0.09 4.64 8.60
C MET A 108 -0.05 4.65 10.13
N GLU A 109 -0.95 3.83 10.67
CA GLU A 109 -1.18 3.70 12.12
C GLU A 109 0.06 3.23 12.88
N SER A 110 0.91 2.43 12.24
CA SER A 110 2.19 1.98 12.83
C SER A 110 3.35 2.97 12.64
N GLY A 111 3.14 4.06 11.90
CA GLY A 111 4.16 5.07 11.59
C GLY A 111 5.19 4.61 10.54
N GLU A 112 4.85 3.63 9.69
CA GLU A 112 5.69 3.25 8.54
C GLU A 112 5.58 4.27 7.41
N PHE A 113 4.41 4.88 7.24
CA PHE A 113 4.15 5.99 6.32
C PHE A 113 3.61 7.19 7.07
N ASP A 114 3.88 8.39 6.55
CA ASP A 114 3.44 9.66 7.09
C ASP A 114 2.29 10.27 6.30
N LEU A 115 2.16 9.91 5.00
CA LEU A 115 1.20 10.50 4.08
C LEU A 115 0.80 9.51 2.98
N TYR A 116 -0.47 9.52 2.59
CA TYR A 116 -0.92 8.86 1.36
C TYR A 116 -2.16 9.52 0.78
N PRO A 117 -2.36 9.50 -0.56
CA PRO A 117 -3.61 9.91 -1.17
C PRO A 117 -4.71 8.88 -0.91
N GLU A 118 -5.82 9.33 -0.33
CA GLU A 118 -6.97 8.47 -0.06
C GLU A 118 -8.24 9.04 -0.70
N TYR A 119 -9.25 8.20 -0.85
CA TYR A 119 -10.57 8.57 -1.36
C TYR A 119 -11.57 8.58 -0.23
N THR A 120 -12.34 9.66 -0.13
CA THR A 120 -13.28 9.88 0.97
C THR A 120 -14.32 8.77 1.11
N GLY A 121 -14.84 8.24 0.00
CA GLY A 121 -15.75 7.10 0.03
C GLY A 121 -15.11 5.80 0.53
N THR A 122 -13.84 5.55 0.17
CA THR A 122 -13.09 4.40 0.68
C THR A 122 -12.80 4.56 2.17
N ALA A 123 -12.40 5.75 2.59
CA ALA A 123 -12.18 6.06 3.99
C ALA A 123 -13.45 5.86 4.83
N TRP A 124 -14.59 6.32 4.33
CA TRP A 124 -15.88 6.19 4.99
C TRP A 124 -16.31 4.74 5.18
N ASN A 125 -16.35 3.97 4.09
CA ASN A 125 -16.88 2.61 4.15
C ASN A 125 -15.86 1.56 4.61
N MET A 126 -14.58 1.64 4.14
CA MET A 126 -13.60 0.58 4.39
C MET A 126 -12.75 0.81 5.65
N VAL A 127 -12.42 2.07 5.97
CA VAL A 127 -11.60 2.38 7.15
C VAL A 127 -12.47 2.57 8.39
N LEU A 128 -13.48 3.44 8.29
CA LEU A 128 -14.37 3.73 9.41
C LEU A 128 -15.49 2.68 9.58
N GLY A 129 -15.82 1.92 8.53
CA GLY A 129 -16.91 0.93 8.55
C GLY A 129 -18.29 1.58 8.67
N GLU A 130 -18.43 2.83 8.18
CA GLU A 130 -19.69 3.55 8.20
C GLU A 130 -20.59 3.10 7.04
N ASP A 131 -21.88 2.94 7.34
CA ASP A 131 -22.90 2.54 6.36
C ASP A 131 -23.27 3.70 5.43
N GLY A 132 -23.69 3.36 4.21
CA GLY A 132 -24.23 4.29 3.23
C GLY A 132 -23.18 4.99 2.39
N LEU A 133 -23.66 5.81 1.46
CA LEU A 133 -22.80 6.52 0.52
C LEU A 133 -22.23 7.80 1.16
N TYR A 134 -20.92 7.97 1.02
CA TYR A 134 -20.26 9.22 1.39
C TYR A 134 -20.76 10.38 0.50
N THR A 135 -20.98 11.54 1.11
CA THR A 135 -21.23 12.81 0.43
C THR A 135 -20.33 13.89 1.01
N GLU A 136 -20.06 14.96 0.25
CA GLU A 136 -19.22 16.07 0.72
C GLU A 136 -19.73 16.72 2.02
N ALA A 137 -21.03 16.65 2.29
CA ALA A 137 -21.61 17.15 3.54
C ALA A 137 -21.13 16.38 4.79
N LEU A 138 -20.56 15.19 4.61
CA LEU A 138 -20.02 14.35 5.68
C LEU A 138 -18.52 14.56 5.93
N PHE A 139 -17.88 15.50 5.20
CA PHE A 139 -16.42 15.68 5.31
C PHE A 139 -15.96 16.04 6.73
N ASP A 140 -16.66 16.93 7.41
CA ASP A 140 -16.31 17.30 8.79
C ASP A 140 -16.43 16.10 9.75
N GLN A 141 -17.44 15.25 9.54
CA GLN A 141 -17.62 14.03 10.32
C GLN A 141 -16.51 13.00 10.02
N LEU A 142 -16.16 12.82 8.75
CA LEU A 142 -15.05 11.96 8.33
C LEU A 142 -13.73 12.40 8.97
N GLN A 143 -13.43 13.71 8.92
CA GLN A 143 -12.21 14.26 9.50
C GLN A 143 -12.16 14.06 11.01
N GLN A 144 -13.26 14.31 11.72
CA GLN A 144 -13.34 14.10 13.16
C GLN A 144 -13.16 12.63 13.53
N ALA A 145 -13.77 11.71 12.77
CA ALA A 145 -13.65 10.28 13.01
C ALA A 145 -12.21 9.77 12.79
N TYR A 146 -11.49 10.32 11.79
CA TYR A 146 -10.07 10.00 11.57
C TYR A 146 -9.19 10.52 12.69
N GLN A 147 -9.42 11.72 13.18
CA GLN A 147 -8.70 12.28 14.32
C GLN A 147 -8.91 11.46 15.59
N ASP A 148 -10.16 11.10 15.88
CA ASP A 148 -10.53 10.39 17.12
C ASP A 148 -10.17 8.89 17.09
N GLY A 149 -10.26 8.26 15.93
CA GLY A 149 -10.11 6.81 15.78
C GLY A 149 -8.75 6.35 15.26
N CYS A 150 -8.10 7.14 14.41
CA CYS A 150 -6.88 6.75 13.70
C CYS A 150 -5.66 7.62 14.05
N ASP A 151 -5.85 8.70 14.82
CA ASP A 151 -4.81 9.73 15.09
C ASP A 151 -4.23 10.33 13.79
N MET A 152 -5.10 10.55 12.79
CA MET A 152 -4.76 11.07 11.46
C MET A 152 -5.60 12.28 11.09
N GLU A 153 -5.07 13.11 10.22
CA GLU A 153 -5.74 14.31 9.72
C GLU A 153 -5.83 14.30 8.19
N TRP A 154 -6.97 14.74 7.66
CA TRP A 154 -7.14 15.03 6.24
C TRP A 154 -6.56 16.40 5.94
N ALA A 155 -5.42 16.44 5.25
CA ALA A 155 -4.75 17.69 4.90
C ALA A 155 -5.56 18.55 3.90
N GLY A 156 -6.45 17.93 3.12
CA GLY A 156 -7.32 18.63 2.18
C GLY A 156 -7.88 17.72 1.10
N MET A 157 -8.67 18.32 0.20
CA MET A 157 -9.30 17.66 -0.94
C MET A 157 -8.64 18.10 -2.24
N TYR A 158 -8.35 17.15 -3.13
CA TYR A 158 -7.77 17.44 -4.45
C TYR A 158 -8.76 18.13 -5.41
N GLY A 159 -10.06 18.13 -5.13
CA GLY A 159 -11.08 18.79 -5.92
C GLY A 159 -11.52 18.04 -7.17
N PHE A 160 -11.25 16.75 -7.29
CA PHE A 160 -11.79 15.89 -8.35
C PHE A 160 -12.62 14.75 -7.75
N ASN A 161 -13.46 14.14 -8.57
CA ASN A 161 -14.26 12.98 -8.20
C ASN A 161 -13.73 11.74 -8.94
N ASN A 162 -13.25 10.76 -8.17
CA ASN A 162 -12.91 9.45 -8.67
C ASN A 162 -14.13 8.52 -8.50
N THR A 163 -14.64 8.00 -9.62
CA THR A 163 -15.82 7.12 -9.62
C THR A 163 -15.64 5.95 -10.58
N TYR A 164 -16.49 4.94 -10.44
CA TYR A 164 -16.52 3.81 -11.35
C TYR A 164 -17.14 4.18 -12.70
N GLY A 165 -16.66 3.54 -13.75
CA GLY A 165 -17.23 3.60 -15.09
C GLY A 165 -17.47 2.20 -15.65
N LEU A 166 -18.63 1.98 -16.26
CA LEU A 166 -18.89 0.74 -16.99
C LEU A 166 -18.34 0.82 -18.40
N VAL A 167 -17.59 -0.19 -18.81
CA VAL A 167 -17.01 -0.29 -20.14
C VAL A 167 -17.57 -1.53 -20.84
N VAL A 168 -18.05 -1.34 -22.06
CA VAL A 168 -18.45 -2.42 -22.96
C VAL A 168 -17.65 -2.34 -24.26
N ARG A 169 -17.45 -3.48 -24.92
CA ARG A 169 -16.83 -3.49 -26.25
C ARG A 169 -17.72 -2.76 -27.25
N ARG A 170 -17.10 -2.03 -28.18
CA ARG A 170 -17.81 -1.24 -29.19
C ARG A 170 -18.85 -2.07 -29.98
N GLU A 171 -18.47 -3.29 -30.37
CA GLU A 171 -19.37 -4.19 -31.12
C GLU A 171 -20.63 -4.55 -30.31
N ILE A 172 -20.50 -4.69 -28.97
CA ILE A 172 -21.63 -4.97 -28.11
C ILE A 172 -22.49 -3.72 -27.92
N ALA A 173 -21.89 -2.55 -27.76
CA ALA A 173 -22.62 -1.29 -27.67
C ALA A 173 -23.43 -1.03 -28.96
N GLU A 174 -22.83 -1.21 -30.14
CA GLU A 174 -23.49 -1.05 -31.45
C GLU A 174 -24.57 -2.12 -31.68
N GLN A 175 -24.30 -3.39 -31.32
CA GLN A 175 -25.26 -4.50 -31.53
C GLN A 175 -26.54 -4.32 -30.72
N TYR A 176 -26.45 -3.76 -29.52
CA TYR A 176 -27.58 -3.62 -28.62
C TYR A 176 -28.01 -2.16 -28.41
N ASP A 177 -27.43 -1.22 -29.14
CA ASP A 177 -27.70 0.22 -29.05
C ASP A 177 -27.55 0.78 -27.63
N LEU A 178 -26.43 0.44 -26.96
CA LEU A 178 -26.17 0.81 -25.56
C LEU A 178 -25.52 2.18 -25.49
N HIS A 179 -26.17 3.13 -24.80
CA HIS A 179 -25.70 4.49 -24.58
C HIS A 179 -25.61 4.87 -23.12
N THR A 180 -26.35 4.19 -22.26
CA THR A 180 -26.41 4.45 -20.80
C THR A 180 -26.33 3.15 -20.01
N CYS A 181 -26.07 3.26 -18.70
CA CYS A 181 -26.10 2.10 -17.79
C CYS A 181 -27.49 1.43 -17.77
N SER A 182 -28.55 2.22 -17.90
CA SER A 182 -29.93 1.70 -17.90
C SER A 182 -30.24 0.84 -19.14
N ASP A 183 -29.58 1.09 -20.28
CA ASP A 183 -29.78 0.27 -21.49
C ASP A 183 -29.28 -1.17 -21.31
N LEU A 184 -28.32 -1.38 -20.40
CA LEU A 184 -27.80 -2.70 -20.06
C LEU A 184 -28.88 -3.62 -19.47
N ALA A 185 -29.88 -3.09 -18.81
CA ALA A 185 -30.94 -3.90 -18.16
C ALA A 185 -31.64 -4.83 -19.13
N ALA A 186 -31.80 -4.41 -20.38
CA ALA A 186 -32.46 -5.20 -21.43
C ALA A 186 -31.63 -6.40 -21.96
N VAL A 187 -30.33 -6.42 -21.68
CA VAL A 187 -29.39 -7.40 -22.29
C VAL A 187 -28.37 -7.96 -21.30
N ALA A 188 -28.41 -7.55 -20.04
CA ALA A 188 -27.46 -7.97 -19.01
C ALA A 188 -27.41 -9.50 -18.86
N ASP A 189 -28.54 -10.20 -19.01
CA ASP A 189 -28.65 -11.65 -18.95
C ASP A 189 -27.85 -12.40 -20.05
N ARG A 190 -27.40 -11.68 -21.09
CA ARG A 190 -26.58 -12.20 -22.19
C ARG A 190 -25.10 -11.85 -22.02
N LEU A 191 -24.78 -11.01 -21.08
CA LEU A 191 -23.44 -10.48 -20.85
C LEU A 191 -22.83 -11.10 -19.59
N VAL A 192 -21.49 -11.20 -19.59
CA VAL A 192 -20.72 -11.57 -18.43
C VAL A 192 -20.07 -10.31 -17.89
N PHE A 193 -20.31 -10.01 -16.62
CA PHE A 193 -19.70 -8.89 -15.91
C PHE A 193 -18.32 -9.30 -15.39
N GLY A 194 -17.38 -8.39 -15.41
CA GLY A 194 -16.04 -8.56 -14.85
C GLY A 194 -15.60 -7.28 -14.16
N ALA A 195 -15.08 -7.41 -12.96
CA ALA A 195 -14.52 -6.33 -12.16
C ALA A 195 -13.40 -6.86 -11.27
N GLU A 196 -12.68 -5.98 -10.59
CA GLU A 196 -11.78 -6.35 -9.52
C GLU A 196 -12.56 -6.92 -8.34
N TYR A 197 -11.89 -7.75 -7.54
CA TYR A 197 -12.50 -8.45 -6.42
C TYR A 197 -13.19 -7.50 -5.43
N ASP A 198 -12.51 -6.40 -5.07
CA ASP A 198 -13.02 -5.41 -4.13
C ASP A 198 -14.36 -4.80 -4.57
N PHE A 199 -14.62 -4.69 -5.88
CA PHE A 199 -15.89 -4.17 -6.38
C PHE A 199 -17.09 -5.07 -6.02
N PHE A 200 -16.87 -6.37 -5.85
CA PHE A 200 -17.92 -7.31 -5.43
C PHE A 200 -18.16 -7.31 -3.91
N GLU A 201 -17.19 -6.82 -3.12
CA GLU A 201 -17.27 -6.81 -1.66
C GLU A 201 -17.78 -5.46 -1.09
N ARG A 202 -17.78 -4.41 -1.92
CA ARG A 202 -18.15 -3.05 -1.50
C ARG A 202 -19.67 -2.87 -1.48
N GLU A 203 -20.19 -2.14 -0.48
CA GLU A 203 -21.60 -1.75 -0.42
C GLU A 203 -22.04 -0.88 -1.60
N ASP A 204 -21.15 -0.01 -2.11
CA ASP A 204 -21.35 0.85 -3.28
C ASP A 204 -20.88 0.17 -4.58
N GLY A 205 -20.67 -1.15 -4.57
CA GLY A 205 -20.11 -1.92 -5.66
C GLY A 205 -21.15 -2.63 -6.53
N TYR A 206 -20.89 -3.92 -6.81
CA TYR A 206 -21.64 -4.73 -7.76
C TYR A 206 -23.15 -4.87 -7.42
N ASP A 207 -23.45 -5.15 -6.17
CA ASP A 207 -24.84 -5.36 -5.75
C ASP A 207 -25.65 -4.06 -5.84
N ALA A 208 -25.09 -2.94 -5.39
CA ALA A 208 -25.71 -1.62 -5.50
C ALA A 208 -25.89 -1.20 -6.97
N LEU A 209 -24.91 -1.49 -7.85
CA LEU A 209 -25.03 -1.27 -9.29
C LEU A 209 -26.20 -2.08 -9.88
N CYS A 210 -26.27 -3.37 -9.56
CA CYS A 210 -27.32 -4.25 -10.06
C CYS A 210 -28.71 -3.83 -9.57
N GLU A 211 -28.83 -3.45 -8.29
CA GLU A 211 -30.09 -2.98 -7.71
C GLU A 211 -30.53 -1.65 -8.33
N THR A 212 -29.60 -0.69 -8.48
CA THR A 212 -29.92 0.64 -9.01
C THR A 212 -30.43 0.61 -10.45
N TYR A 213 -29.87 -0.25 -11.29
CA TYR A 213 -30.18 -0.30 -12.71
C TYR A 213 -30.99 -1.54 -13.15
N GLY A 214 -31.35 -2.42 -12.20
CA GLY A 214 -32.08 -3.66 -12.50
C GLY A 214 -31.25 -4.63 -13.36
N LEU A 215 -29.95 -4.76 -13.11
CA LEU A 215 -29.05 -5.58 -13.92
C LEU A 215 -29.00 -7.02 -13.39
N HIS A 216 -29.07 -7.98 -14.30
CA HIS A 216 -28.96 -9.40 -14.03
C HIS A 216 -27.99 -10.05 -15.01
N PHE A 217 -26.70 -10.00 -14.67
CA PHE A 217 -25.65 -10.59 -15.50
C PHE A 217 -25.65 -12.13 -15.40
N ARG A 218 -25.09 -12.77 -16.45
CA ARG A 218 -25.01 -14.24 -16.57
C ARG A 218 -23.89 -14.82 -15.71
#